data_80b56be5ead1fe9e0de1c3091956d709
#
_entry.id   80b56be5ead1fe9e0de1c3091956d709
#
_cell.length_a   1.000
_cell.length_b   1.000
_cell.length_c   1.000
_cell.angle_alpha   90.00
_cell.angle_beta   90.00
_cell.angle_gamma   90.00
#
_symmetry.space_group_name_H-M   'P 1'
#
loop_
_entity.id
_entity.type
_entity.pdbx_description
1 polymer ?
#
loop_
_entity_poly.entity_id
_entity_poly.type
_entity_poly.pdbx_seq_one_letter_code
_entity_poly.pdbx_strand_id
1 'polypeptide(L)'
;MKGNVRKVIVACGGAVATSTMAAEEIKELCELHKIPLEIVQCRVNEIDTYLDGVDLICTTARVDRKFGDIPVVHGMPFISGVGINALQQNILAILRG
;
A
#
# COMPACT_ATOMS: atom_id res chain seq x y z
N MET A 1 4.07 -14.74 -17.43
CA MET A 1 2.89 -14.94 -16.58
C MET A 1 2.68 -13.76 -15.67
N LYS A 2 1.47 -13.33 -15.57
CA LYS A 2 1.15 -12.16 -14.76
C LYS A 2 0.68 -12.50 -13.36
N GLY A 3 0.65 -13.76 -13.01
CA GLY A 3 0.16 -14.20 -11.73
C GLY A 3 0.95 -13.73 -10.53
N ASN A 4 2.17 -13.23 -10.74
CA ASN A 4 3.02 -12.78 -9.66
C ASN A 4 2.94 -11.28 -9.40
N VAL A 5 2.16 -10.55 -10.20
CA VAL A 5 2.03 -9.12 -9.99
C VAL A 5 1.22 -8.87 -8.72
N ARG A 6 1.76 -8.05 -7.82
CA ARG A 6 1.10 -7.69 -6.59
C ARG A 6 0.33 -6.40 -6.78
N LYS A 7 -0.90 -6.37 -6.34
CA LYS A 7 -1.75 -5.19 -6.46
C LYS A 7 -1.88 -4.53 -5.10
N VAL A 8 -1.49 -3.27 -5.02
CA VAL A 8 -1.49 -2.51 -3.78
C VAL A 8 -2.36 -1.28 -3.94
N ILE A 9 -3.31 -1.09 -3.04
CA ILE A 9 -4.07 0.14 -2.98
C ILE A 9 -3.36 1.10 -2.03
N VAL A 10 -3.10 2.32 -2.51
CA VAL A 10 -2.60 3.39 -1.65
C VAL A 10 -3.72 4.41 -1.51
N ALA A 11 -4.23 4.54 -0.30
CA ALA A 11 -5.41 5.36 -0.05
C ALA A 11 -5.09 6.50 0.91
N CYS A 12 -5.74 7.64 0.70
CA CYS A 12 -5.59 8.80 1.57
C CYS A 12 -6.95 9.36 1.95
N GLY A 13 -6.96 10.16 3.01
CA GLY A 13 -8.20 10.77 3.49
C GLY A 13 -8.63 12.00 2.72
N GLY A 14 -7.71 12.67 2.06
CA GLY A 14 -8.04 13.88 1.32
C GLY A 14 -6.87 14.55 0.65
N ALA A 15 -5.65 14.30 1.12
CA ALA A 15 -4.45 14.91 0.55
C ALA A 15 -3.82 13.97 -0.45
N VAL A 16 -3.99 14.26 -1.73
CA VAL A 16 -3.47 13.41 -2.79
C VAL A 16 -1.93 13.33 -2.73
N ALA A 17 -1.28 14.39 -2.31
CA ALA A 17 0.18 14.43 -2.25
C ALA A 17 0.76 13.35 -1.32
N THR A 18 0.09 13.07 -0.20
CA THR A 18 0.59 12.06 0.74
C THR A 18 0.48 10.66 0.16
N SER A 19 -0.59 10.37 -0.57
CA SER A 19 -0.72 9.05 -1.18
C SER A 19 0.31 8.85 -2.29
N THR A 20 0.66 9.92 -3.01
CA THR A 20 1.69 9.84 -4.04
C THR A 20 3.05 9.51 -3.43
N MET A 21 3.40 10.15 -2.31
CA MET A 21 4.66 9.85 -1.64
C MET A 21 4.72 8.38 -1.19
N ALA A 22 3.66 7.90 -0.57
CA ALA A 22 3.61 6.51 -0.13
C ALA A 22 3.70 5.56 -1.31
N ALA A 23 3.01 5.86 -2.40
CA ALA A 23 3.04 5.02 -3.60
C ALA A 23 4.45 4.93 -4.18
N GLU A 24 5.16 6.05 -4.24
CA GLU A 24 6.51 6.06 -4.77
C GLU A 24 7.46 5.24 -3.89
N GLU A 25 7.32 5.35 -2.57
CA GLU A 25 8.15 4.57 -1.66
C GLU A 25 7.91 3.08 -1.82
N ILE A 26 6.67 2.68 -1.98
CA ILE A 26 6.34 1.27 -2.19
C ILE A 26 6.88 0.80 -3.53
N LYS A 27 6.78 1.62 -4.57
CA LYS A 27 7.34 1.27 -5.88
C LYS A 27 8.84 1.03 -5.80
N GLU A 28 9.57 1.94 -5.16
CA GLU A 28 11.01 1.81 -5.02
C GLU A 28 11.37 0.55 -4.24
N LEU A 29 10.63 0.29 -3.16
CA LEU A 29 10.89 -0.89 -2.36
C LEU A 29 10.71 -2.17 -3.16
N CYS A 30 9.64 -2.25 -3.93
CA CYS A 30 9.36 -3.43 -4.74
C CYS A 30 10.38 -3.58 -5.88
N GLU A 31 10.83 -2.48 -6.48
CA GLU A 31 11.85 -2.53 -7.49
C GLU A 31 13.16 -3.09 -6.95
N LEU A 32 13.55 -2.65 -5.74
CA LEU A 32 14.76 -3.15 -5.10
C LEU A 32 14.71 -4.65 -4.88
N HIS A 33 13.55 -5.19 -4.62
CA HIS A 33 13.38 -6.61 -4.33
C HIS A 33 12.80 -7.39 -5.51
N LYS A 34 12.70 -6.74 -6.68
CA LYS A 34 12.24 -7.36 -7.92
C LYS A 34 10.85 -7.97 -7.79
N ILE A 35 9.97 -7.26 -7.12
CA ILE A 35 8.57 -7.66 -6.96
C ILE A 35 7.74 -6.89 -8.00
N PRO A 36 7.09 -7.58 -8.95
CA PRO A 36 6.19 -6.90 -9.88
C PRO A 36 5.03 -6.27 -9.12
N LEU A 37 4.70 -5.03 -9.45
CA LEU A 37 3.76 -4.26 -8.66
C LEU A 37 2.82 -3.46 -9.53
N GLU A 38 1.55 -3.46 -9.14
CA GLU A 38 0.56 -2.54 -9.68
C GLU A 38 0.00 -1.73 -8.52
N ILE A 39 0.04 -0.41 -8.63
CA ILE A 39 -0.46 0.48 -7.58
C ILE A 39 -1.72 1.19 -8.05
N VAL A 40 -2.73 1.19 -7.17
CA VAL A 40 -3.96 1.94 -7.38
C VAL A 40 -4.03 3.01 -6.29
N GLN A 41 -4.03 4.27 -6.70
CA GLN A 41 -4.19 5.38 -5.77
C GLN A 41 -5.66 5.79 -5.75
N CYS A 42 -6.23 5.89 -4.56
CA CYS A 42 -7.62 6.29 -4.42
C CYS A 42 -7.85 6.92 -3.05
N ARG A 43 -9.07 7.38 -2.81
CA ARG A 43 -9.46 7.87 -1.51
C ARG A 43 -9.93 6.70 -0.66
N VAL A 44 -9.90 6.90 0.67
CA VAL A 44 -10.30 5.84 1.60
C VAL A 44 -11.71 5.34 1.30
N ASN A 45 -12.63 6.25 0.96
CA ASN A 45 -14.01 5.85 0.68
C ASN A 45 -14.19 5.18 -0.67
N GLU A 46 -13.13 5.13 -1.48
CA GLU A 46 -13.17 4.46 -2.79
C GLU A 46 -12.52 3.08 -2.78
N ILE A 47 -11.97 2.69 -1.65
CA ILE A 47 -11.23 1.41 -1.58
C ILE A 47 -12.12 0.24 -1.99
N ASP A 48 -13.38 0.23 -1.57
CA ASP A 48 -14.31 -0.87 -1.88
C ASP A 48 -14.46 -1.09 -3.39
N THR A 49 -14.28 -0.04 -4.18
CA THR A 49 -14.40 -0.13 -5.63
C THR A 49 -13.26 -0.92 -6.25
N TYR A 50 -12.10 -0.95 -5.60
CA TYR A 50 -10.88 -1.50 -6.18
C TYR A 50 -10.38 -2.76 -5.48
N LEU A 51 -11.20 -3.38 -4.65
CA LEU A 51 -10.74 -4.51 -3.82
C LEU A 51 -10.40 -5.79 -4.60
N ASP A 52 -10.86 -5.91 -5.82
CA ASP A 52 -10.68 -7.14 -6.57
C ASP A 52 -9.20 -7.39 -6.87
N GLY A 53 -8.70 -8.53 -6.41
CA GLY A 53 -7.32 -8.92 -6.67
C GLY A 53 -6.26 -8.17 -5.88
N VAL A 54 -6.66 -7.43 -4.85
CA VAL A 54 -5.72 -6.63 -4.06
C VAL A 54 -4.98 -7.48 -3.04
N ASP A 55 -3.66 -7.30 -2.97
CA ASP A 55 -2.81 -8.02 -2.02
C ASP A 55 -2.53 -7.22 -0.76
N LEU A 56 -2.60 -5.89 -0.82
CA LEU A 56 -2.26 -5.04 0.30
C LEU A 56 -2.94 -3.68 0.16
N ILE A 57 -3.39 -3.13 1.27
CA ILE A 57 -3.91 -1.77 1.33
C ILE A 57 -2.99 -0.95 2.24
N CYS A 58 -2.47 0.15 1.72
CA CYS A 58 -1.66 1.08 2.48
C CYS A 58 -2.42 2.40 2.59
N THR A 59 -2.69 2.85 3.82
CA THR A 59 -3.44 4.08 4.03
C THR A 59 -2.58 5.11 4.73
N THR A 60 -2.75 6.38 4.36
CA THR A 60 -2.12 7.49 5.08
C THR A 60 -3.10 8.16 6.02
N ALA A 61 -4.34 7.68 6.06
CA ALA A 61 -5.36 8.15 6.97
C ALA A 61 -5.76 7.02 7.91
N ARG A 62 -6.37 7.38 9.04
CA ARG A 62 -6.87 6.37 9.97
C ARG A 62 -8.09 5.68 9.36
N VAL A 63 -8.05 4.36 9.32
CA VAL A 63 -9.14 3.55 8.80
C VAL A 63 -9.47 2.49 9.83
N ASP A 64 -10.72 2.48 10.29
CA ASP A 64 -11.16 1.53 11.30
C ASP A 64 -11.93 0.34 10.70
N ARG A 65 -11.93 0.24 9.38
CA ARG A 65 -12.61 -0.85 8.69
C ARG A 65 -11.65 -1.97 8.35
N LYS A 66 -12.19 -3.16 8.23
CA LYS A 66 -11.47 -4.29 7.65
C LYS A 66 -11.97 -4.51 6.23
N PHE A 67 -11.07 -4.96 5.37
CA PHE A 67 -11.39 -5.21 3.98
C PHE A 67 -11.22 -6.70 3.68
N GLY A 68 -12.04 -7.52 4.32
CA GLY A 68 -11.94 -8.96 4.20
C GLY A 68 -10.62 -9.46 4.76
N ASP A 69 -9.95 -10.31 3.99
CA ASP A 69 -8.66 -10.87 4.40
C ASP A 69 -7.48 -10.03 3.92
N ILE A 70 -7.73 -8.90 3.29
CA ILE A 70 -6.66 -8.07 2.74
C ILE A 70 -5.97 -7.32 3.87
N PRO A 71 -4.64 -7.45 4.01
CA PRO A 71 -3.91 -6.72 5.05
C PRO A 71 -3.96 -5.20 4.81
N VAL A 72 -4.07 -4.46 5.90
CA VAL A 72 -4.06 -2.98 5.85
C VAL A 72 -2.89 -2.50 6.69
N VAL A 73 -2.05 -1.65 6.11
CA VAL A 73 -0.93 -1.05 6.83
C VAL A 73 -1.07 0.47 6.79
N HIS A 74 -0.49 1.12 7.79
CA HIS A 74 -0.44 2.58 7.83
C HIS A 74 0.78 3.07 7.10
N GLY A 75 0.59 4.00 6.17
CA GLY A 75 1.67 4.55 5.37
C GLY A 75 2.31 5.81 5.96
N MET A 76 1.88 6.25 7.14
CA MET A 76 2.42 7.46 7.74
C MET A 76 3.95 7.46 7.92
N PRO A 77 4.60 6.33 8.24
CA PRO A 77 6.06 6.34 8.32
C PRO A 77 6.74 6.81 7.04
N PHE A 78 6.14 6.58 5.88
CA PHE A 78 6.70 7.09 4.62
C PHE A 78 6.68 8.62 4.56
N ILE A 79 5.77 9.24 5.28
CA ILE A 79 5.61 10.69 5.29
C ILE A 79 6.47 11.31 6.40
N SER A 80 6.39 10.75 7.60
CA SER A 80 7.07 11.31 8.77
C SER A 80 8.54 10.92 8.87
N GLY A 81 8.92 9.79 8.25
CA GLY A 81 10.26 9.26 8.36
C GLY A 81 10.50 8.42 9.60
N VAL A 82 9.53 8.30 10.48
CA VAL A 82 9.68 7.54 11.71
C VAL A 82 9.09 6.15 11.51
N GLY A 83 9.91 5.11 11.74
CA GLY A 83 9.44 3.73 11.63
C GLY A 83 9.38 3.21 10.21
N ILE A 84 10.08 3.85 9.26
CA ILE A 84 10.07 3.42 7.87
C ILE A 84 10.55 1.98 7.72
N ASN A 85 11.63 1.61 8.41
CA ASN A 85 12.20 0.28 8.25
C ASN A 85 11.22 -0.81 8.69
N ALA A 86 10.52 -0.60 9.78
CA ALA A 86 9.53 -1.56 10.25
C ALA A 86 8.39 -1.71 9.24
N LEU A 87 7.94 -0.60 8.68
CA LEU A 87 6.88 -0.62 7.68
C LEU A 87 7.34 -1.33 6.40
N GLN A 88 8.55 -1.06 5.95
CA GLN A 88 9.08 -1.73 4.76
C GLN A 88 9.18 -3.24 4.94
N GLN A 89 9.65 -3.68 6.10
CA GLN A 89 9.74 -5.11 6.39
C GLN A 89 8.36 -5.75 6.40
N ASN A 90 7.38 -5.06 6.98
CA ASN A 90 6.02 -5.57 7.03
C ASN A 90 5.42 -5.70 5.63
N ILE A 91 5.60 -4.68 4.80
CA ILE A 91 5.12 -4.72 3.43
C ILE A 91 5.77 -5.85 2.64
N LEU A 92 7.07 -6.00 2.77
CA LEU A 92 7.79 -7.07 2.07
C LEU A 92 7.31 -8.45 2.51
N ALA A 93 7.10 -8.63 3.81
CA ALA A 93 6.60 -9.90 4.32
C ALA A 93 5.24 -10.26 3.73
N ILE A 94 4.38 -9.26 3.58
CA ILE A 94 3.04 -9.46 3.01
C ILE A 94 3.13 -9.77 1.52
N LEU A 95 3.92 -9.00 0.78
CA LEU A 95 3.96 -9.13 -0.67
C LEU A 95 4.79 -10.31 -1.14
N ARG A 96 5.76 -10.74 -0.36
CA ARG A 96 6.58 -11.89 -0.70
C ARG A 96 6.01 -13.21 -0.17
N GLY A 97 5.17 -13.09 0.83
CA GLY A 97 4.51 -14.25 1.40
C GLY A 97 3.43 -14.77 0.49
#